data_6d3dfd3c77583b19cdafb3e84216bbc1
#
_entry.id   6d3dfd3c77583b19cdafb3e84216bbc1
#
_cell.length_a   1.000
_cell.length_b   1.000
_cell.length_c   1.000
_cell.angle_alpha   90.00
_cell.angle_beta   90.00
_cell.angle_gamma   90.00
#
_symmetry.space_group_name_H-M   'P 1'
#
loop_
_entity.id
_entity.type
_entity.pdbx_description
1 polymer ?
#
loop_
_entity_poly.entity_id
_entity_poly.type
_entity_poly.pdbx_seq_one_letter_code
_entity_poly.pdbx_strand_id
1 'polypeptide(L)'
;MKTIVCEMNCSKYLFADDKQVNMKADCIEVGDPANLDFIIGDLNASNATLIEGVTEPDDWYGCKYNYVNGAWELCPDWVDPRLEENQV
;
A
#
# COMPACT_ATOMS: atom_id res chain seq x y z
N MET A 1 11.99 1.32 1.40
CA MET A 1 10.53 1.57 1.55
C MET A 1 9.82 0.26 1.85
N LYS A 2 8.65 0.34 2.42
CA LYS A 2 7.76 -0.83 2.62
C LYS A 2 6.42 -0.54 1.98
N THR A 3 5.83 -1.58 1.39
CA THR A 3 4.51 -1.46 0.76
C THR A 3 3.55 -2.50 1.36
N ILE A 4 2.28 -2.14 1.39
CA ILE A 4 1.21 -3.08 1.76
C ILE A 4 0.44 -3.40 0.48
N VAL A 5 0.43 -4.69 0.13
CA VAL A 5 -0.27 -5.20 -1.04
C VAL A 5 -1.49 -6.00 -0.62
N CYS A 6 -2.58 -5.91 -1.39
CA CYS A 6 -3.78 -6.70 -1.17
C CYS A 6 -3.65 -8.09 -1.78
N GLU A 7 -4.70 -8.90 -1.68
CA GLU A 7 -4.72 -10.27 -2.22
C GLU A 7 -4.44 -10.32 -3.73
N MET A 8 -4.72 -9.24 -4.44
CA MET A 8 -4.48 -9.12 -5.88
C MET A 8 -3.12 -8.49 -6.20
N ASN A 9 -2.22 -8.41 -5.20
CA ASN A 9 -0.90 -7.82 -5.31
C ASN A 9 -0.88 -6.31 -5.59
N CYS A 10 -2.02 -5.66 -5.43
CA CYS A 10 -2.13 -4.21 -5.62
C CYS A 10 -1.43 -3.49 -4.46
N SER A 11 -0.48 -2.61 -4.77
CA SER A 11 0.21 -1.79 -3.78
C SER A 11 -0.70 -0.67 -3.31
N LYS A 12 -1.29 -0.83 -2.14
CA LYS A 12 -2.26 0.13 -1.60
C LYS A 12 -1.62 1.24 -0.79
N TYR A 13 -0.51 0.94 -0.11
CA TYR A 13 0.18 1.89 0.75
C TYR A 13 1.68 1.76 0.56
N LEU A 14 2.39 2.87 0.73
CA LEU A 14 3.84 2.92 0.65
C LEU A 14 4.36 3.77 1.79
N PHE A 15 5.29 3.22 2.57
CA PHE A 15 5.84 3.89 3.76
C PHE A 15 7.37 3.89 3.73
N ALA A 16 7.95 4.84 4.44
CA ALA A 16 9.39 4.86 4.67
C ALA A 16 9.83 3.64 5.50
N ASP A 17 11.11 3.26 5.39
CA ASP A 17 11.63 2.08 6.07
C ASP A 17 11.51 2.16 7.59
N ASP A 18 11.56 3.36 8.15
CA ASP A 18 11.48 3.59 9.58
C ASP A 18 10.04 3.68 10.12
N LYS A 19 9.04 3.64 9.24
CA LYS A 19 7.64 3.67 9.66
C LYS A 19 7.27 2.30 10.22
N GLN A 20 6.77 2.26 11.44
CA GLN A 20 6.32 1.02 12.06
C GLN A 20 4.94 0.65 11.52
N VAL A 21 4.79 -0.60 11.09
CA VAL A 21 3.54 -1.14 10.56
C VAL A 21 3.27 -2.47 11.27
N ASN A 22 2.13 -2.57 11.94
CA ASN A 22 1.74 -3.74 12.71
C ASN A 22 0.57 -4.44 12.06
N MET A 23 0.81 -5.61 11.48
CA MET A 23 -0.22 -6.43 10.83
C MET A 23 -1.00 -7.17 11.90
N LYS A 24 -2.28 -6.87 12.02
CA LYS A 24 -3.17 -7.51 13.01
C LYS A 24 -4.18 -8.42 12.31
N ALA A 25 -4.85 -9.25 13.09
CA ALA A 25 -5.84 -10.17 12.55
C ALA A 25 -7.07 -9.46 11.98
N ASP A 26 -7.40 -8.27 12.48
CA ASP A 26 -8.62 -7.54 12.11
C ASP A 26 -8.35 -6.15 11.55
N CYS A 27 -7.09 -5.69 11.55
CA CYS A 27 -6.73 -4.37 11.03
C CYS A 27 -5.22 -4.27 10.84
N ILE A 28 -4.75 -3.12 10.35
CA ILE A 28 -3.34 -2.80 10.27
C ILE A 28 -3.13 -1.49 11.04
N GLU A 29 -2.25 -1.52 12.04
CA GLU A 29 -1.90 -0.34 12.82
C GLU A 29 -0.62 0.28 12.29
N VAL A 30 -0.65 1.55 11.97
CA VAL A 30 0.50 2.27 11.42
C VAL A 30 0.99 3.29 12.43
N GLY A 31 2.27 3.19 12.78
CA GLY A 31 2.92 4.05 13.76
C GLY A 31 3.30 3.31 15.03
N ASP A 32 3.78 4.06 16.03
CA ASP A 32 4.16 3.51 17.33
C ASP A 32 2.90 2.98 18.03
N PRO A 33 2.91 1.73 18.54
CA PRO A 33 1.76 1.18 19.26
C PRO A 33 1.25 2.06 20.40
N ALA A 34 2.12 2.85 21.01
CA ALA A 34 1.74 3.78 22.08
C ALA A 34 1.16 5.10 21.53
N ASN A 35 1.36 5.39 20.25
CA ASN A 35 0.93 6.64 19.62
C ASN A 35 0.75 6.43 18.12
N LEU A 36 -0.32 5.74 17.73
CA LEU A 36 -0.58 5.39 16.34
C LEU A 36 -0.84 6.63 15.48
N ASP A 37 -0.34 6.60 14.24
CA ASP A 37 -0.65 7.62 13.25
C ASP A 37 -2.06 7.42 12.68
N PHE A 38 -2.39 6.17 12.34
CA PHE A 38 -3.72 5.80 11.87
C PHE A 38 -3.87 4.28 11.87
N ILE A 39 -5.11 3.83 11.65
CA ILE A 39 -5.45 2.41 11.56
C ILE A 39 -6.16 2.16 10.23
N ILE A 40 -5.71 1.11 9.53
CA ILE A 40 -6.36 0.66 8.29
C ILE A 40 -7.34 -0.44 8.67
N GLY A 41 -8.63 -0.12 8.60
CA GLY A 41 -9.67 -1.04 9.07
C GLY A 41 -10.15 -2.04 8.03
N ASP A 42 -9.97 -1.76 6.75
CA ASP A 42 -10.39 -2.63 5.64
C ASP A 42 -9.33 -3.63 5.21
N LEU A 43 -8.12 -3.55 5.75
CA LEU A 43 -7.05 -4.50 5.51
C LEU A 43 -6.59 -5.12 6.83
N ASN A 44 -6.11 -6.36 6.74
CA ASN A 44 -5.59 -7.08 7.89
C ASN A 44 -4.57 -8.14 7.43
N ALA A 45 -4.05 -8.92 8.36
CA ALA A 45 -3.03 -9.92 8.06
C ALA A 45 -3.55 -11.06 7.18
N SER A 46 -4.88 -11.23 7.07
CA SER A 46 -5.48 -12.27 6.23
C SER A 46 -5.62 -11.86 4.77
N ASN A 47 -5.80 -10.55 4.49
CA ASN A 47 -6.08 -10.08 3.12
C ASN A 47 -5.01 -9.11 2.59
N ALA A 48 -3.94 -8.89 3.33
CA ALA A 48 -2.87 -7.98 2.92
C ALA A 48 -1.52 -8.52 3.37
N THR A 49 -0.46 -8.09 2.68
CA THR A 49 0.90 -8.49 2.98
C THR A 49 1.78 -7.26 3.06
N LEU A 50 2.63 -7.20 4.08
CA LEU A 50 3.65 -6.16 4.21
C LEU A 50 4.92 -6.66 3.54
N ILE A 51 5.46 -5.89 2.60
CA ILE A 51 6.71 -6.20 1.90
C ILE A 51 7.70 -5.08 2.17
N GLU A 52 8.83 -5.43 2.75
CA GLU A 52 9.89 -4.47 3.11
C GLU A 52 11.01 -4.49 2.06
N GLY A 53 11.84 -3.46 2.08
CA GLY A 53 12.99 -3.37 1.19
C GLY A 53 12.65 -3.12 -0.25
N VAL A 54 11.51 -2.48 -0.53
CA VAL A 54 11.12 -2.15 -1.91
C VAL A 54 11.69 -0.79 -2.31
N THR A 55 11.87 -0.59 -3.62
CA THR A 55 12.26 0.71 -4.19
C THR A 55 11.02 1.33 -4.83
N GLU A 56 10.62 2.51 -4.36
CA GLU A 56 9.41 3.14 -4.86
C GLU A 56 9.56 3.63 -6.30
N PRO A 57 8.52 3.48 -7.14
CA PRO A 57 8.45 4.15 -8.44
C PRO A 57 8.33 5.67 -8.22
N ASP A 58 8.89 6.47 -9.13
CA ASP A 58 8.85 7.93 -9.02
C ASP A 58 7.43 8.49 -9.00
N ASP A 59 6.52 7.81 -9.66
CA ASP A 59 5.13 8.24 -9.82
C ASP A 59 4.15 7.32 -9.10
N TRP A 60 4.58 6.69 -8.00
CA TRP A 60 3.73 5.78 -7.24
C TRP A 60 2.44 6.49 -6.76
N TYR A 61 1.33 5.77 -6.87
CA TYR A 61 0.03 6.18 -6.36
C TYR A 61 -0.69 4.95 -5.85
N GLY A 62 -1.56 5.10 -4.86
CA GLY A 62 -2.31 3.97 -4.32
C GLY A 62 -3.05 3.20 -5.40
N CYS A 63 -2.83 1.89 -5.49
CA CYS A 63 -3.43 0.98 -6.47
C CYS A 63 -2.96 1.18 -7.92
N LYS A 64 -2.03 2.10 -8.18
CA LYS A 64 -1.49 2.29 -9.53
C LYS A 64 -0.59 1.14 -9.95
N TYR A 65 0.16 0.59 -9.02
CA TYR A 65 1.12 -0.48 -9.29
C TYR A 65 0.77 -1.74 -8.53
N ASN A 66 1.01 -2.88 -9.17
CA ASN A 66 1.08 -4.17 -8.50
C ASN A 66 2.54 -4.48 -8.17
N TYR A 67 2.77 -5.17 -7.09
CA TYR A 67 4.12 -5.62 -6.72
C TYR A 67 4.14 -7.14 -6.72
N VAL A 68 4.79 -7.73 -7.72
CA VAL A 68 4.78 -9.17 -7.96
C VAL A 68 6.21 -9.67 -8.14
N ASN A 69 6.60 -10.67 -7.34
CA ASN A 69 7.92 -11.33 -7.46
C ASN A 69 9.10 -10.36 -7.42
N GLY A 70 9.01 -9.33 -6.59
CA GLY A 70 10.09 -8.35 -6.44
C GLY A 70 10.13 -7.27 -7.51
N ALA A 71 9.09 -7.15 -8.33
CA ALA A 71 9.03 -6.17 -9.41
C ALA A 71 7.72 -5.39 -9.38
N TRP A 72 7.80 -4.11 -9.73
CA TRP A 72 6.64 -3.25 -9.90
C TRP A 72 6.06 -3.44 -11.30
N GLU A 73 4.74 -3.58 -11.37
CA GLU A 73 4.01 -3.67 -12.62
C GLU A 73 2.87 -2.66 -12.62
N LEU A 74 2.73 -1.91 -13.70
CA LEU A 74 1.62 -0.96 -13.82
C LEU A 74 0.30 -1.72 -13.89
N CYS A 75 -0.65 -1.36 -13.02
CA CYS A 75 -1.97 -1.99 -13.02
C CYS A 75 -2.75 -1.52 -14.26
N PRO A 76 -3.16 -2.43 -15.15
CA PRO A 76 -3.85 -2.02 -16.39
C PRO A 76 -5.23 -1.44 -16.16
N ASP A 77 -5.84 -1.75 -15.03
CA ASP A 77 -7.18 -1.27 -14.71
C ASP A 77 -7.18 0.04 -13.92
N TRP A 78 -6.00 0.54 -13.55
CA TRP A 78 -5.91 1.77 -12.78
C TRP A 78 -6.22 2.99 -13.64
N VAL A 79 -7.07 3.88 -13.10
CA VAL A 79 -7.42 5.16 -13.73
C VAL A 79 -6.98 6.28 -12.79
N ASP A 80 -6.22 7.25 -13.32
CA ASP A 80 -5.76 8.39 -12.53
C ASP A 80 -6.97 9.22 -12.09
N PRO A 81 -7.23 9.34 -10.79
CA PRO A 81 -8.37 10.12 -10.30
C PRO A 81 -8.29 11.60 -10.67
N ARG A 82 -7.09 12.12 -10.93
CA ARG A 82 -6.94 13.50 -11.38
C ARG A 82 -7.42 13.69 -12.81
N LEU A 83 -7.30 12.66 -13.65
CA LEU A 83 -7.82 12.70 -15.01
C LEU A 83 -9.34 12.61 -15.01
N GLU A 84 -9.94 11.83 -14.13
CA GLU A 84 -11.39 11.76 -14.00
C GLU A 84 -11.99 13.11 -13.60
N GLU A 85 -11.35 13.83 -12.70
CA GLU A 85 -11.78 15.16 -12.29
C GLU A 85 -11.79 16.15 -13.44
N ASN A 86 -10.91 15.97 -14.40
CA ASN A 86 -10.78 16.86 -15.55
C ASN A 86 -11.70 16.50 -16.71
N GLN A 87 -12.44 15.41 -16.60
CA GLN A 87 -13.34 14.94 -17.65
C GLN A 87 -14.78 15.41 -17.48
N VAL A 88 -15.04 16.16 -16.47
CA VAL A 88 -16.39 16.65 -16.16
C VAL A 88 -16.80 17.80 -17.08
#